data_0f767ed26c6f24e99abb8b9349df7427
#
_entry.id   0f767ed26c6f24e99abb8b9349df7427
#
_cell.length_a   1.000
_cell.length_b   1.000
_cell.length_c   1.000
_cell.angle_alpha   90.00
_cell.angle_beta   90.00
_cell.angle_gamma   90.00
#
_symmetry.space_group_name_H-M   'P 1'
#
loop_
_entity.id
_entity.type
_entity.pdbx_description
1 polymer ?
#
loop_
_entity_poly.entity_id
_entity_poly.type
_entity_poly.pdbx_seq_one_letter_code
_entity_poly.pdbx_strand_id
1 'polypeptide(L)'
;MNREIVIETLLGSLRARLSLAENASRDAADYATNAESRAESEWDTQGIEASYLAAGQAAHARELMDSIQMIQGMLASPPLSNERVVSGSLVQCRFDQDKEWLYFAPTAGGEVFKVDGMEITVVTPQSPLGHRLSGLTVGASFDLPSGATGSVLRIL
;
A
#
# COMPACT_ATOMS: atom_id res chain seq x y z
N MET A 1 -7.15 -5.91 -18.76
CA MET A 1 -6.76 -4.80 -17.87
C MET A 1 -5.36 -4.38 -18.25
N ASN A 2 -5.09 -3.11 -18.48
CA ASN A 2 -3.76 -2.62 -18.87
C ASN A 2 -2.92 -2.39 -17.59
N ARG A 3 -1.72 -2.97 -17.53
CA ARG A 3 -0.78 -2.86 -16.41
C ARG A 3 -0.37 -1.41 -16.11
N GLU A 4 -0.13 -0.60 -17.12
CA GLU A 4 0.20 0.82 -16.96
C GLU A 4 -0.89 1.56 -16.18
N ILE A 5 -2.14 1.36 -16.58
CA ILE A 5 -3.30 1.98 -15.92
C ILE A 5 -3.38 1.55 -14.44
N VAL A 6 -3.11 0.28 -14.14
CA VAL A 6 -3.07 -0.24 -12.77
C VAL A 6 -2.00 0.49 -11.95
N ILE A 7 -0.78 0.60 -12.48
CA ILE A 7 0.32 1.27 -11.79
C ILE A 7 0.05 2.77 -11.62
N GLU A 8 -0.41 3.45 -12.66
CA GLU A 8 -0.71 4.89 -12.60
C GLU A 8 -1.84 5.20 -11.61
N THR A 9 -2.88 4.35 -11.57
CA THR A 9 -3.96 4.51 -10.60
C THR A 9 -3.47 4.30 -9.17
N LEU A 10 -2.65 3.29 -8.93
CA LEU A 10 -2.00 3.07 -7.62
C LEU A 10 -1.12 4.27 -7.23
N LEU A 11 -0.31 4.79 -8.16
CA LEU A 11 0.49 5.99 -7.92
C LEU A 11 -0.36 7.20 -7.57
N GLY A 12 -1.52 7.36 -8.22
CA GLY A 12 -2.49 8.40 -7.90
C GLY A 12 -3.00 8.28 -6.46
N SER A 13 -3.38 7.07 -6.03
CA SER A 13 -3.81 6.80 -4.66
C SER A 13 -2.72 7.11 -3.63
N LEU A 14 -1.50 6.63 -3.87
CA LEU A 14 -0.37 6.88 -2.96
C LEU A 14 -0.01 8.36 -2.86
N ARG A 15 -0.05 9.11 -3.97
CA ARG A 15 0.19 10.57 -3.98
C ARG A 15 -0.88 11.34 -3.20
N ALA A 16 -2.15 10.94 -3.32
CA ALA A 16 -3.22 11.53 -2.53
C ALA A 16 -3.00 11.31 -1.02
N ARG A 17 -2.62 10.09 -0.62
CA ARG A 17 -2.27 9.79 0.78
C ARG A 17 -1.05 10.57 1.26
N LEU A 18 -0.02 10.71 0.42
CA LEU A 18 1.17 11.51 0.74
C LEU A 18 0.78 12.97 1.04
N SER A 19 -0.05 13.57 0.18
CA SER A 19 -0.52 14.95 0.39
C SER A 19 -1.28 15.10 1.72
N LEU A 20 -2.11 14.11 2.09
CA LEU A 20 -2.81 14.12 3.37
C LEU A 20 -1.83 14.00 4.56
N ALA A 21 -0.83 13.13 4.48
CA ALA A 21 0.17 12.94 5.54
C ALA A 21 1.05 14.20 5.71
N GLU A 22 1.45 14.85 4.61
CA GLU A 22 2.21 16.10 4.62
C GLU A 22 1.42 17.25 5.26
N ASN A 23 0.14 17.39 4.91
CA ASN A 23 -0.74 18.39 5.51
C ASN A 23 -0.94 18.12 7.02
N ALA A 24 -1.21 16.88 7.40
CA ALA A 24 -1.35 16.50 8.81
C ALA A 24 -0.08 16.74 9.62
N SER A 25 1.10 16.50 9.04
CA SER A 25 2.40 16.80 9.66
C SER A 25 2.58 18.30 9.88
N ARG A 26 2.22 19.11 8.89
CA ARG A 26 2.33 20.58 8.98
C ARG A 26 1.37 21.14 10.02
N ASP A 27 0.11 20.73 10.00
CA ASP A 27 -0.91 21.18 10.95
C ASP A 27 -0.52 20.83 12.39
N ALA A 28 0.00 19.62 12.63
CA ALA A 28 0.49 19.20 13.95
C ALA A 28 1.73 20.00 14.39
N ALA A 29 2.65 20.31 13.47
CA ALA A 29 3.82 21.11 13.76
C ALA A 29 3.44 22.57 14.09
N ASP A 30 2.51 23.16 13.35
CA ASP A 30 1.99 24.51 13.60
C ASP A 30 1.29 24.58 14.97
N TYR A 31 0.50 23.55 15.31
CA TYR A 31 -0.13 23.45 16.62
C TYR A 31 0.91 23.33 17.74
N ALA A 32 1.93 22.46 17.59
CA ALA A 32 3.00 22.30 18.56
C ALA A 32 3.73 23.63 18.85
N THR A 33 4.08 24.36 17.79
CA THR A 33 4.76 25.66 17.89
C THR A 33 3.89 26.68 18.63
N ASN A 34 2.60 26.73 18.33
CA ASN A 34 1.66 27.64 19.00
C ASN A 34 1.40 27.26 20.47
N ALA A 35 1.33 25.96 20.77
CA ALA A 35 1.12 25.45 22.12
C ALA A 35 2.36 25.71 23.00
N GLU A 36 3.58 25.52 22.50
CA GLU A 36 4.83 25.85 23.21
C GLU A 36 4.93 27.32 23.54
N SER A 37 4.43 28.20 22.66
CA SER A 37 4.38 29.65 22.92
C SER A 37 3.32 30.06 23.94
N ARG A 38 2.37 29.19 24.29
CA ARG A 38 1.22 29.45 25.18
C ARG A 38 1.16 28.54 26.40
N ALA A 39 2.21 27.78 26.70
CA ALA A 39 2.23 26.92 27.88
C ALA A 39 1.83 27.69 29.13
N GLU A 40 0.63 27.44 29.63
CA GLU A 40 0.06 28.13 30.77
C GLU A 40 0.45 27.46 32.13
N SER A 41 1.04 26.26 32.07
CA SER A 41 1.48 25.52 33.25
C SER A 41 2.64 24.56 32.93
N GLU A 42 3.41 24.21 33.99
CA GLU A 42 4.51 23.24 33.97
C GLU A 42 4.06 21.81 33.58
N TRP A 43 2.74 21.57 33.55
CA TRP A 43 2.10 20.27 33.24
C TRP A 43 1.40 20.24 31.88
N ASP A 44 1.58 21.24 31.05
CA ASP A 44 0.96 21.29 29.72
C ASP A 44 1.78 20.46 28.74
N THR A 45 1.32 19.22 28.47
CA THR A 45 1.96 18.25 27.56
C THR A 45 1.46 18.35 26.11
N GLN A 46 0.47 19.20 25.82
CA GLN A 46 -0.19 19.24 24.50
C GLN A 46 0.77 19.58 23.36
N GLY A 47 1.71 20.51 23.57
CA GLY A 47 2.74 20.85 22.58
C GLY A 47 3.68 19.67 22.29
N ILE A 48 4.04 18.90 23.34
CA ILE A 48 4.89 17.71 23.21
C ILE A 48 4.16 16.61 22.41
N GLU A 49 2.89 16.35 22.72
CA GLU A 49 2.06 15.38 22.02
C GLU A 49 1.89 15.74 20.55
N ALA A 50 1.65 17.02 20.23
CA ALA A 50 1.57 17.52 18.85
C ALA A 50 2.90 17.36 18.10
N SER A 51 4.05 17.57 18.77
CA SER A 51 5.37 17.35 18.19
C SER A 51 5.61 15.88 17.82
N TYR A 52 5.21 14.95 18.69
CA TYR A 52 5.27 13.52 18.38
C TYR A 52 4.35 13.13 17.23
N LEU A 53 3.15 13.71 17.16
CA LEU A 53 2.22 13.49 16.05
C LEU A 53 2.82 14.00 14.73
N ALA A 54 3.38 15.21 14.71
CA ALA A 54 4.05 15.78 13.55
C ALA A 54 5.20 14.88 13.06
N ALA A 55 6.03 14.39 13.96
CA ALA A 55 7.13 13.48 13.64
C ALA A 55 6.62 12.14 13.07
N GLY A 56 5.55 11.59 13.62
CA GLY A 56 4.91 10.37 13.14
C GLY A 56 4.34 10.54 11.73
N GLN A 57 3.64 11.63 11.48
CA GLN A 57 3.10 11.95 10.14
C GLN A 57 4.23 12.20 9.12
N ALA A 58 5.32 12.86 9.51
CA ALA A 58 6.46 13.05 8.65
C ALA A 58 7.20 11.74 8.30
N ALA A 59 7.26 10.80 9.25
CA ALA A 59 7.80 9.46 9.00
C ALA A 59 6.91 8.69 8.01
N HIS A 60 5.60 8.72 8.20
CA HIS A 60 4.64 8.11 7.29
C HIS A 60 4.71 8.70 5.87
N ALA A 61 4.85 10.03 5.75
CA ALA A 61 5.04 10.69 4.46
C ALA A 61 6.31 10.18 3.74
N ARG A 62 7.41 9.97 4.45
CA ARG A 62 8.64 9.39 3.88
C ARG A 62 8.44 7.98 3.37
N GLU A 63 7.77 7.10 4.13
CA GLU A 63 7.42 5.75 3.69
C GLU A 63 6.56 5.74 2.42
N LEU A 64 5.62 6.68 2.31
CA LEU A 64 4.81 6.85 1.10
C LEU A 64 5.65 7.34 -0.09
N MET A 65 6.60 8.27 0.11
CA MET A 65 7.52 8.72 -0.93
C MET A 65 8.38 7.57 -1.45
N ASP A 66 8.96 6.76 -0.56
CA ASP A 66 9.74 5.58 -0.92
C ASP A 66 8.91 4.58 -1.72
N SER A 67 7.67 4.35 -1.28
CA SER A 67 6.72 3.48 -1.98
C SER A 67 6.39 3.99 -3.38
N ILE A 68 6.12 5.29 -3.52
CA ILE A 68 5.85 5.94 -4.81
C ILE A 68 7.05 5.75 -5.75
N GLN A 69 8.27 5.96 -5.26
CA GLN A 69 9.48 5.81 -6.07
C GLN A 69 9.65 4.36 -6.54
N MET A 70 9.45 3.37 -5.66
CA MET A 70 9.52 1.96 -6.02
C MET A 70 8.46 1.56 -7.05
N ILE A 71 7.20 1.95 -6.84
CA ILE A 71 6.10 1.65 -7.77
C ILE A 71 6.31 2.35 -9.12
N GLN A 72 6.81 3.59 -9.11
CA GLN A 72 7.12 4.33 -10.34
C GLN A 72 8.21 3.64 -11.16
N GLY A 73 9.22 3.05 -10.51
CA GLY A 73 10.25 2.26 -11.17
C GLY A 73 9.70 1.03 -11.91
N MET A 74 8.57 0.50 -11.46
CA MET A 74 7.92 -0.66 -12.11
C MET A 74 7.30 -0.34 -13.47
N LEU A 75 7.03 0.93 -13.79
CA LEU A 75 6.56 1.33 -15.14
C LEU A 75 7.59 1.00 -16.22
N ALA A 76 8.86 1.20 -15.92
CA ALA A 76 9.96 0.95 -16.85
C ALA A 76 10.36 -0.54 -16.96
N SER A 77 9.92 -1.38 -16.02
CA SER A 77 10.35 -2.77 -15.90
C SER A 77 9.13 -3.70 -15.94
N PRO A 78 8.89 -4.42 -17.05
CA PRO A 78 7.82 -5.41 -17.13
C PRO A 78 8.08 -6.54 -16.12
N PRO A 79 7.05 -7.28 -15.69
CA PRO A 79 7.24 -8.44 -14.82
C PRO A 79 8.11 -9.48 -15.52
N LEU A 80 8.93 -10.18 -14.75
CA LEU A 80 9.87 -11.19 -15.26
C LEU A 80 9.17 -12.45 -15.79
N SER A 81 7.89 -12.63 -15.48
CA SER A 81 7.11 -13.79 -15.93
C SER A 81 5.62 -13.46 -15.93
N ASN A 82 4.92 -13.96 -16.95
CA ASN A 82 3.46 -13.97 -17.02
C ASN A 82 2.87 -15.36 -16.62
N GLU A 83 3.73 -16.33 -16.35
CA GLU A 83 3.32 -17.69 -16.00
C GLU A 83 3.26 -17.90 -14.47
N ARG A 84 4.04 -17.10 -13.74
CA ARG A 84 4.16 -17.18 -12.29
C ARG A 84 3.89 -15.84 -11.64
N VAL A 85 3.38 -15.88 -10.42
CA VAL A 85 3.22 -14.68 -9.60
C VAL A 85 4.58 -14.13 -9.20
N VAL A 86 4.94 -12.99 -9.75
CA VAL A 86 6.17 -12.24 -9.49
C VAL A 86 5.84 -10.77 -9.24
N SER A 87 6.79 -10.01 -8.77
CA SER A 87 6.60 -8.56 -8.60
C SER A 87 6.17 -7.91 -9.93
N GLY A 88 5.06 -7.17 -9.89
CA GLY A 88 4.42 -6.56 -11.05
C GLY A 88 3.27 -7.37 -11.64
N SER A 89 3.00 -8.58 -11.17
CA SER A 89 1.88 -9.38 -11.62
C SER A 89 0.55 -8.83 -11.10
N LEU A 90 -0.44 -8.77 -11.97
CA LEU A 90 -1.84 -8.59 -11.60
C LEU A 90 -2.50 -9.98 -11.58
N VAL A 91 -2.95 -10.41 -10.41
CA VAL A 91 -3.40 -11.79 -10.17
C VAL A 91 -4.87 -11.79 -9.81
N GLN A 92 -5.66 -12.59 -10.50
CA GLN A 92 -7.02 -12.90 -10.06
C GLN A 92 -7.00 -14.17 -9.22
N CYS A 93 -7.40 -14.07 -7.98
CA CYS A 93 -7.58 -15.19 -7.08
C CYS A 93 -9.05 -15.45 -6.81
N ARG A 94 -9.37 -16.68 -6.45
CA ARG A 94 -10.66 -17.05 -5.86
C ARG A 94 -10.44 -17.44 -4.41
N PHE A 95 -11.27 -16.87 -3.55
CA PHE A 95 -11.38 -17.20 -2.14
C PHE A 95 -12.81 -17.64 -1.90
N ASP A 96 -13.01 -18.91 -1.63
CA ASP A 96 -14.34 -19.55 -1.55
C ASP A 96 -15.19 -19.30 -2.82
N GLN A 97 -16.18 -18.42 -2.77
CA GLN A 97 -17.04 -18.06 -3.89
C GLN A 97 -16.66 -16.72 -4.56
N ASP A 98 -15.83 -15.93 -3.89
CA ASP A 98 -15.48 -14.58 -4.33
C ASP A 98 -14.22 -14.56 -5.18
N LYS A 99 -14.20 -13.66 -6.17
CA LYS A 99 -13.05 -13.42 -7.02
C LYS A 99 -12.50 -12.04 -6.71
N GLU A 100 -11.22 -11.99 -6.37
CA GLU A 100 -10.52 -10.77 -6.05
C GLU A 100 -9.36 -10.53 -7.01
N TRP A 101 -9.08 -9.26 -7.28
CA TRP A 101 -7.90 -8.84 -8.00
C TRP A 101 -6.84 -8.36 -7.03
N LEU A 102 -5.65 -8.92 -7.17
CA LEU A 102 -4.49 -8.61 -6.35
C LEU A 102 -3.37 -8.08 -7.24
N TYR A 103 -2.76 -6.97 -6.85
CA TYR A 103 -1.54 -6.49 -7.49
C TYR A 103 -0.34 -6.84 -6.63
N PHE A 104 0.55 -7.67 -7.15
CA PHE A 104 1.71 -8.17 -6.41
C PHE A 104 2.86 -7.16 -6.56
N ALA A 105 3.16 -6.40 -5.51
CA ALA A 105 4.12 -5.31 -5.54
C ALA A 105 5.11 -5.37 -4.37
N PRO A 106 6.31 -4.77 -4.50
CA PRO A 106 7.33 -4.84 -3.44
C PRO A 106 6.97 -4.01 -2.20
N THR A 107 6.03 -3.08 -2.33
CA THR A 107 5.62 -2.12 -1.30
C THR A 107 4.14 -1.78 -1.42
N ALA A 108 3.64 -0.89 -0.56
CA ALA A 108 2.25 -0.43 -0.51
C ALA A 108 1.23 -1.54 -0.20
N GLY A 109 1.63 -2.60 0.51
CA GLY A 109 0.74 -3.70 0.90
C GLY A 109 -0.49 -3.21 1.65
N GLY A 110 -1.66 -3.76 1.29
CA GLY A 110 -2.95 -3.37 1.86
C GLY A 110 -3.59 -2.14 1.22
N GLU A 111 -2.92 -1.47 0.27
CA GLU A 111 -3.57 -0.40 -0.49
C GLU A 111 -4.67 -0.99 -1.38
N VAL A 112 -5.83 -0.32 -1.40
CA VAL A 112 -7.00 -0.72 -2.19
C VAL A 112 -7.37 0.43 -3.12
N PHE A 113 -7.49 0.12 -4.40
CA PHE A 113 -7.84 1.11 -5.43
C PHE A 113 -8.72 0.47 -6.51
N LYS A 114 -9.31 1.28 -7.40
CA LYS A 114 -10.22 0.79 -8.44
C LYS A 114 -9.74 1.15 -9.83
N VAL A 115 -9.78 0.15 -10.73
CA VAL A 115 -9.53 0.31 -12.16
C VAL A 115 -10.71 -0.28 -12.92
N ASP A 116 -11.33 0.48 -13.80
CA ASP A 116 -12.50 0.06 -14.59
C ASP A 116 -13.64 -0.52 -13.72
N GLY A 117 -13.83 0.05 -12.53
CA GLY A 117 -14.85 -0.41 -11.57
C GLY A 117 -14.47 -1.67 -10.77
N MET A 118 -13.33 -2.29 -11.07
CA MET A 118 -12.82 -3.45 -10.33
C MET A 118 -11.90 -2.99 -9.20
N GLU A 119 -12.14 -3.54 -8.02
CA GLU A 119 -11.29 -3.31 -6.85
C GLU A 119 -10.05 -4.18 -6.92
N ILE A 120 -8.90 -3.57 -6.63
CA ILE A 120 -7.59 -4.22 -6.64
C ILE A 120 -6.92 -3.96 -5.29
N THR A 121 -6.48 -5.02 -4.64
CA THR A 121 -5.70 -4.93 -3.39
C THR A 121 -4.23 -5.18 -3.67
N VAL A 122 -3.36 -4.33 -3.14
CA VAL A 122 -1.91 -4.54 -3.22
C VAL A 122 -1.48 -5.58 -2.19
N VAL A 123 -0.75 -6.59 -2.67
CA VAL A 123 -0.16 -7.65 -1.85
C VAL A 123 1.36 -7.63 -2.00
N THR A 124 2.08 -7.63 -0.88
CA THR A 124 3.55 -7.66 -0.89
C THR A 124 4.07 -9.07 -0.62
N PRO A 125 5.26 -9.43 -1.15
CA PRO A 125 5.89 -10.73 -0.88
C PRO A 125 6.06 -11.05 0.61
N GLN A 126 6.22 -10.02 1.45
CA GLN A 126 6.41 -10.16 2.89
C GLN A 126 5.11 -10.40 3.66
N SER A 127 3.96 -10.12 3.06
CA SER A 127 2.66 -10.40 3.70
C SER A 127 2.38 -11.90 3.75
N PRO A 128 1.58 -12.40 4.72
CA PRO A 128 1.22 -13.82 4.80
C PRO A 128 0.59 -14.36 3.50
N LEU A 129 -0.26 -13.58 2.86
CA LEU A 129 -0.87 -13.93 1.57
C LEU A 129 0.16 -13.89 0.44
N GLY A 130 0.99 -12.84 0.39
CA GLY A 130 2.01 -12.70 -0.64
C GLY A 130 3.07 -13.80 -0.59
N HIS A 131 3.45 -14.24 0.60
CA HIS A 131 4.36 -15.36 0.76
C HIS A 131 3.80 -16.66 0.16
N ARG A 132 2.48 -16.89 0.29
CA ARG A 132 1.79 -18.04 -0.29
C ARG A 132 1.64 -17.94 -1.81
N LEU A 133 1.41 -16.72 -2.32
CA LEU A 133 1.20 -16.48 -3.75
C LEU A 133 2.50 -16.49 -4.56
N SER A 134 3.62 -16.12 -3.97
CA SER A 134 4.90 -15.96 -4.66
C SER A 134 5.30 -17.22 -5.43
N GLY A 135 5.52 -17.08 -6.74
CA GLY A 135 5.94 -18.16 -7.62
C GLY A 135 4.84 -19.13 -8.06
N LEU A 136 3.59 -18.98 -7.57
CA LEU A 136 2.49 -19.83 -8.01
C LEU A 136 2.14 -19.61 -9.48
N THR A 137 1.58 -20.62 -10.08
CA THR A 137 1.08 -20.62 -11.47
C THR A 137 -0.45 -20.58 -11.50
N VAL A 138 -1.03 -20.29 -12.65
CA VAL A 138 -2.48 -20.42 -12.86
C VAL A 138 -2.94 -21.84 -12.55
N GLY A 139 -4.04 -21.99 -11.82
CA GLY A 139 -4.59 -23.27 -11.34
C GLY A 139 -4.02 -23.75 -10.02
N ALA A 140 -2.95 -23.14 -9.50
CA ALA A 140 -2.41 -23.51 -8.20
C ALA A 140 -3.37 -23.10 -7.06
N SER A 141 -3.47 -23.94 -6.03
CA SER A 141 -4.19 -23.66 -4.80
C SER A 141 -3.22 -23.37 -3.66
N PHE A 142 -3.67 -22.59 -2.68
CA PHE A 142 -2.90 -22.24 -1.49
C PHE A 142 -3.82 -22.11 -0.28
N ASP A 143 -3.29 -22.40 0.89
CA ASP A 143 -4.04 -22.29 2.15
C ASP A 143 -3.73 -20.96 2.84
N LEU A 144 -4.77 -20.32 3.39
CA LEU A 144 -4.65 -19.13 4.20
C LEU A 144 -4.47 -19.50 5.69
N PRO A 145 -3.86 -18.63 6.50
CA PRO A 145 -3.74 -18.83 7.94
C PRO A 145 -5.11 -18.99 8.65
N SER A 146 -6.17 -18.45 8.04
CA SER A 146 -7.56 -18.59 8.52
C SER A 146 -8.16 -19.99 8.31
N GLY A 147 -7.46 -20.87 7.57
CA GLY A 147 -7.97 -22.19 7.16
C GLY A 147 -8.78 -22.18 5.86
N ALA A 148 -9.02 -21.01 5.27
CA ALA A 148 -9.64 -20.90 3.94
C ALA A 148 -8.64 -21.27 2.84
N THR A 149 -9.12 -21.81 1.73
CA THR A 149 -8.30 -22.15 0.56
C THR A 149 -8.52 -21.15 -0.56
N GLY A 150 -7.45 -20.63 -1.12
CA GLY A 150 -7.47 -19.80 -2.31
C GLY A 150 -6.97 -20.55 -3.54
N SER A 151 -7.29 -20.03 -4.73
CA SER A 151 -6.73 -20.52 -5.99
C SER A 151 -6.43 -19.39 -6.96
N VAL A 152 -5.34 -19.53 -7.72
CA VAL A 152 -4.91 -18.57 -8.74
C VAL A 152 -5.71 -18.87 -10.03
N LEU A 153 -6.51 -17.90 -10.46
CA LEU A 153 -7.35 -18.03 -11.67
C LEU A 153 -6.66 -17.45 -12.91
N ARG A 154 -5.98 -16.32 -12.76
CA ARG A 154 -5.33 -15.61 -13.88
C ARG A 154 -4.11 -14.84 -13.38
N ILE A 155 -3.12 -14.70 -14.25
CA ILE A 155 -1.93 -13.86 -14.06
C ILE A 155 -1.79 -12.99 -15.31
N LEU A 156 -1.62 -11.67 -15.12
CA LEU A 156 -1.44 -10.66 -16.18
C LEU A 156 -0.20 -9.83 -15.90
#